data_5bff09565fdab3bca68d93093ba66e18
#
_entry.id   5bff09565fdab3bca68d93093ba66e18
#
_cell.length_a   1.000
_cell.length_b   1.000
_cell.length_c   1.000
_cell.angle_alpha   90.00
_cell.angle_beta   90.00
_cell.angle_gamma   90.00
#
_symmetry.space_group_name_H-M   'P 1'
#
loop_
_entity.id
_entity.type
_entity.pdbx_description
1 polymer ?
#
loop_
_entity_poly.entity_id
_entity_poly.type
_entity_poly.pdbx_seq_one_letter_code
_entity_poly.pdbx_strand_id
1 'polypeptide(L)'
;MKSLKTPLRYPGGKSRACTKMDQYFPDLREYDEYREPFLGGGSVAIHVTKKYPTVKVWVNDLYEPLVNFWQILQSDGQKMRDELNQLKYRHPEPVSAKKLFLEAKEYLNHETKRTEPFHRAVSFYIINKCSFSGLTESSSFSA
;
A
#
# COMPACT_ATOMS: atom_id res chain seq x y z
N MET A 1 -10.75 7.87 17.93
CA MET A 1 -10.65 7.11 16.66
C MET A 1 -9.28 7.34 16.03
N LYS A 2 -8.54 6.29 15.72
CA LYS A 2 -7.25 6.45 15.04
C LYS A 2 -7.48 7.05 13.65
N SER A 3 -6.73 8.08 13.29
CA SER A 3 -6.80 8.70 11.97
C SER A 3 -6.43 7.69 10.88
N LEU A 4 -7.27 7.54 9.87
CA LEU A 4 -6.97 6.71 8.69
C LEU A 4 -5.71 7.25 8.01
N LYS A 5 -4.73 6.38 7.80
CA LYS A 5 -3.45 6.67 7.12
C LYS A 5 -3.15 5.56 6.12
N THR A 6 -2.27 5.86 5.17
CA THR A 6 -1.80 4.81 4.26
C THR A 6 -1.17 3.65 5.04
N PRO A 7 -1.48 2.40 4.67
CA PRO A 7 -0.83 1.22 5.25
C PRO A 7 0.59 1.02 4.72
N LEU A 8 0.98 1.69 3.64
CA LEU A 8 2.25 1.50 2.97
C LEU A 8 3.34 2.45 3.50
N ARG A 9 4.56 1.95 3.52
CA ARG A 9 5.78 2.75 3.56
C ARG A 9 6.15 3.04 2.11
N TYR A 10 6.27 4.31 1.75
CA TYR A 10 6.52 4.68 0.34
C TYR A 10 7.56 5.79 0.25
N PRO A 11 8.65 5.60 -0.53
CA PRO A 11 9.64 6.66 -0.76
C PRO A 11 8.98 7.89 -1.37
N GLY A 12 9.27 9.07 -0.82
CA GLY A 12 8.63 10.31 -1.25
C GLY A 12 7.14 10.45 -0.88
N GLY A 13 6.64 9.62 0.03
CA GLY A 13 5.26 9.68 0.52
C GLY A 13 4.90 11.05 1.11
N LYS A 14 3.71 11.54 0.80
CA LYS A 14 3.24 12.90 1.10
C LYS A 14 2.49 13.03 2.43
N SER A 15 2.46 11.99 3.29
CA SER A 15 1.63 11.98 4.51
C SER A 15 1.85 13.19 5.41
N ARG A 16 3.09 13.69 5.53
CA ARG A 16 3.42 14.86 6.34
C ARG A 16 3.10 16.19 5.63
N ALA A 17 2.99 16.16 4.33
CA ALA A 17 2.75 17.35 3.50
C ALA A 17 1.26 17.60 3.24
N CYS A 18 0.39 16.60 3.42
CA CYS A 18 -1.03 16.69 3.05
C CYS A 18 -1.72 17.93 3.62
N THR A 19 -1.55 18.22 4.91
CA THR A 19 -2.16 19.41 5.55
C THR A 19 -1.64 20.72 4.97
N LYS A 20 -0.34 20.76 4.61
CA LYS A 20 0.23 21.95 3.98
C LYS A 20 -0.23 22.11 2.53
N MET A 21 -0.52 21.00 1.84
CA MET A 21 -1.03 21.03 0.47
C MET A 21 -2.45 21.57 0.38
N ASP A 22 -3.24 21.43 1.45
CA ASP A 22 -4.64 21.87 1.49
C ASP A 22 -4.82 23.35 1.09
N GLN A 23 -3.89 24.21 1.45
CA GLN A 23 -3.96 25.65 1.11
C GLN A 23 -3.83 25.92 -0.40
N TYR A 24 -3.34 24.96 -1.16
CA TYR A 24 -3.14 25.07 -2.62
C TYR A 24 -4.23 24.33 -3.40
N PHE A 25 -5.09 23.57 -2.74
CA PHE A 25 -6.21 22.90 -3.39
C PHE A 25 -7.42 23.83 -3.45
N PRO A 26 -8.18 23.79 -4.58
CA PRO A 26 -9.50 24.41 -4.58
C PRO A 26 -10.44 23.68 -3.61
N ASP A 27 -11.61 24.24 -3.36
CA ASP A 27 -12.64 23.51 -2.61
C ASP A 27 -13.18 22.36 -3.46
N LEU A 28 -12.78 21.12 -3.12
CA LEU A 28 -13.14 19.96 -3.90
C LEU A 28 -14.64 19.62 -3.85
N ARG A 29 -15.41 20.26 -2.97
CA ARG A 29 -16.88 20.13 -2.97
C ARG A 29 -17.53 20.72 -4.23
N GLU A 30 -16.82 21.58 -4.95
CA GLU A 30 -17.26 22.18 -6.22
C GLU A 30 -16.99 21.27 -7.45
N TYR A 31 -16.40 20.09 -7.23
CA TYR A 31 -16.03 19.15 -8.29
C TYR A 31 -16.66 17.77 -8.07
N ASP A 32 -16.99 17.09 -9.15
CA ASP A 32 -17.59 15.75 -9.12
C ASP A 32 -16.54 14.66 -8.81
N GLU A 33 -15.29 14.87 -9.21
CA GLU A 33 -14.26 13.86 -9.15
C GLU A 33 -12.87 14.45 -8.90
N TYR A 34 -12.11 13.80 -8.04
CA TYR A 34 -10.67 14.00 -7.84
C TYR A 34 -9.89 12.89 -8.52
N ARG A 35 -8.89 13.22 -9.32
CA ARG A 35 -8.05 12.25 -10.02
C ARG A 35 -6.59 12.35 -9.59
N GLU A 36 -5.99 11.19 -9.27
CA GLU A 36 -4.59 11.06 -8.91
C GLU A 36 -3.92 9.99 -9.80
N PRO A 37 -3.27 10.39 -10.92
CA PRO A 37 -2.71 9.45 -11.87
C PRO A 37 -1.41 8.77 -11.39
N PHE A 38 -0.76 9.29 -10.36
CA PHE A 38 0.46 8.78 -9.75
C PHE A 38 0.23 8.54 -8.26
N LEU A 39 -0.53 7.48 -7.94
CA LEU A 39 -1.03 7.20 -6.60
C LEU A 39 0.09 6.98 -5.57
N GLY A 40 1.11 6.20 -5.92
CA GLY A 40 2.17 5.83 -4.99
C GLY A 40 1.64 5.22 -3.70
N GLY A 41 2.08 5.73 -2.56
CA GLY A 41 1.63 5.29 -1.24
C GLY A 41 0.20 5.69 -0.86
N GLY A 42 -0.54 6.40 -1.70
CA GLY A 42 -1.95 6.75 -1.52
C GLY A 42 -2.23 7.78 -0.42
N SER A 43 -1.21 8.48 0.07
CA SER A 43 -1.40 9.43 1.18
C SER A 43 -2.33 10.58 0.84
N VAL A 44 -2.21 11.15 -0.36
CA VAL A 44 -3.02 12.30 -0.79
C VAL A 44 -4.45 11.85 -1.08
N ALA A 45 -4.64 10.76 -1.82
CA ALA A 45 -5.97 10.20 -2.08
C ALA A 45 -6.74 9.90 -0.78
N ILE A 46 -6.09 9.26 0.21
CA ILE A 46 -6.69 9.00 1.52
C ILE A 46 -7.03 10.32 2.24
N HIS A 47 -6.15 11.32 2.18
CA HIS A 47 -6.39 12.63 2.78
C HIS A 47 -7.62 13.31 2.14
N VAL A 48 -7.71 13.30 0.81
CA VAL A 48 -8.86 13.83 0.06
C VAL A 48 -10.14 13.11 0.44
N THR A 49 -10.15 11.77 0.44
CA THR A 49 -11.33 10.97 0.82
C THR A 49 -11.84 11.30 2.23
N LYS A 50 -10.93 11.57 3.17
CA LYS A 50 -11.30 11.94 4.55
C LYS A 50 -11.90 13.35 4.64
N LYS A 51 -11.31 14.28 3.90
CA LYS A 51 -11.72 15.69 3.93
C LYS A 51 -12.98 15.94 3.11
N TYR A 52 -13.15 15.22 2.03
CA TYR A 52 -14.23 15.36 1.05
C TYR A 52 -14.92 14.01 0.77
N PRO A 53 -15.68 13.45 1.71
CA PRO A 53 -16.19 12.08 1.63
C PRO A 53 -17.22 11.85 0.50
N THR A 54 -17.76 12.91 -0.08
CA THR A 54 -18.75 12.85 -1.18
C THR A 54 -18.12 12.92 -2.58
N VAL A 55 -16.85 13.34 -2.67
CA VAL A 55 -16.15 13.47 -3.95
C VAL A 55 -15.70 12.09 -4.41
N LYS A 56 -15.97 11.77 -5.67
CA LYS A 56 -15.45 10.54 -6.29
C LYS A 56 -13.92 10.63 -6.40
N VAL A 57 -13.24 9.59 -5.98
CA VAL A 57 -11.78 9.53 -6.06
C VAL A 57 -11.38 8.48 -7.08
N TRP A 58 -10.76 8.93 -8.17
CA TRP A 58 -10.16 8.08 -9.19
C TRP A 58 -8.65 8.10 -9.02
N VAL A 59 -8.05 6.91 -8.93
CA VAL A 59 -6.61 6.76 -8.73
C VAL A 59 -6.01 5.81 -9.74
N ASN A 60 -4.76 6.05 -10.08
CA ASN A 60 -4.00 5.20 -10.98
C ASN A 60 -2.53 5.18 -10.60
N ASP A 61 -1.82 4.14 -10.98
CA ASP A 61 -0.36 4.06 -10.95
C ASP A 61 0.12 3.13 -12.06
N LEU A 62 1.33 3.34 -12.51
CA LEU A 62 1.95 2.50 -13.55
C LEU A 62 2.49 1.19 -12.94
N TYR A 63 2.82 1.19 -11.65
CA TYR A 63 3.42 0.05 -10.98
C TYR A 63 2.36 -1.00 -10.62
N GLU A 64 2.24 -2.02 -11.45
CA GLU A 64 1.19 -3.04 -11.37
C GLU A 64 1.10 -3.76 -10.01
N PRO A 65 2.18 -4.18 -9.33
CA PRO A 65 2.06 -4.80 -8.00
C PRO A 65 1.44 -3.88 -6.95
N LEU A 66 1.68 -2.58 -7.03
CA LEU A 66 1.06 -1.56 -6.18
C LEU A 66 -0.44 -1.44 -6.47
N VAL A 67 -0.82 -1.39 -7.74
CA VAL A 67 -2.24 -1.33 -8.16
C VAL A 67 -2.98 -2.57 -7.68
N ASN A 68 -2.42 -3.76 -7.90
CA ASN A 68 -2.99 -5.01 -7.42
C ASN A 68 -3.19 -5.02 -5.90
N PHE A 69 -2.21 -4.52 -5.13
CA PHE A 69 -2.33 -4.38 -3.68
C PHE A 69 -3.55 -3.53 -3.28
N TRP A 70 -3.70 -2.35 -3.90
CA TRP A 70 -4.82 -1.45 -3.59
C TRP A 70 -6.18 -2.05 -3.98
N GLN A 71 -6.26 -2.75 -5.11
CA GLN A 71 -7.49 -3.43 -5.55
C GLN A 71 -7.89 -4.54 -4.58
N ILE A 72 -6.94 -5.39 -4.16
CA ILE A 72 -7.21 -6.46 -3.19
C ILE A 72 -7.53 -5.89 -1.81
N LEU A 73 -6.89 -4.80 -1.39
CA LEU A 73 -7.23 -4.14 -0.13
C LEU A 73 -8.69 -3.63 -0.12
N GLN A 74 -9.20 -3.18 -1.26
CA GLN A 74 -10.59 -2.73 -1.39
C GLN A 74 -11.59 -3.91 -1.41
N SER A 75 -11.30 -4.98 -2.13
CA SER A 75 -12.21 -6.13 -2.29
C SER A 75 -12.15 -7.12 -1.12
N ASP A 76 -10.96 -7.41 -0.60
CA ASP A 76 -10.69 -8.49 0.34
C ASP A 76 -9.84 -8.03 1.55
N GLY A 77 -9.97 -6.77 1.94
CA GLY A 77 -9.14 -6.17 2.99
C GLY A 77 -9.21 -6.89 4.34
N GLN A 78 -10.38 -7.41 4.71
CA GLN A 78 -10.55 -8.21 5.93
C GLN A 78 -9.75 -9.51 5.86
N LYS A 79 -9.89 -10.26 4.79
CA LYS A 79 -9.15 -11.50 4.54
C LYS A 79 -7.64 -11.25 4.53
N MET A 80 -7.20 -10.17 3.87
CA MET A 80 -5.80 -9.78 3.86
C MET A 80 -5.27 -9.48 5.27
N ARG A 81 -6.02 -8.74 6.08
CA ARG A 81 -5.66 -8.45 7.47
C ARG A 81 -5.48 -9.73 8.28
N ASP A 82 -6.42 -10.66 8.14
CA ASP A 82 -6.42 -11.90 8.91
C ASP A 82 -5.23 -12.78 8.51
N GLU A 83 -4.93 -12.90 7.22
CA GLU A 83 -3.75 -13.59 6.70
C GLU A 83 -2.44 -12.96 7.21
N LEU A 84 -2.30 -11.64 7.13
CA LEU A 84 -1.11 -10.93 7.62
C LEU A 84 -0.91 -11.10 9.13
N ASN A 85 -1.99 -11.13 9.92
CA ASN A 85 -1.91 -11.37 11.36
C ASN A 85 -1.45 -12.81 11.65
N GLN A 86 -1.93 -13.80 10.90
CA GLN A 86 -1.47 -15.18 11.02
C GLN A 86 0.00 -15.32 10.66
N LEU A 87 0.44 -14.70 9.58
CA LEU A 87 1.84 -14.71 9.16
C LEU A 87 2.74 -14.05 10.21
N LYS A 88 2.33 -12.92 10.76
CA LYS A 88 3.05 -12.26 11.87
C LYS A 88 3.16 -13.16 13.10
N TYR A 89 2.10 -13.87 13.44
CA TYR A 89 2.10 -14.80 14.58
C TYR A 89 3.04 -15.99 14.36
N ARG A 90 3.09 -16.54 13.13
CA ARG A 90 3.98 -17.67 12.78
C ARG A 90 5.44 -17.27 12.62
N HIS A 91 5.72 -15.99 12.39
CA HIS A 91 7.07 -15.46 12.14
C HIS A 91 7.43 -14.32 13.12
N PRO A 92 7.45 -14.58 14.45
CA PRO A 92 7.66 -13.55 15.45
C PRO A 92 9.12 -13.07 15.54
N GLU A 93 10.07 -13.92 15.14
CA GLU A 93 11.50 -13.65 15.29
C GLU A 93 12.11 -13.09 14.00
N PRO A 94 13.17 -12.26 14.09
CA PRO A 94 13.81 -11.66 12.91
C PRO A 94 14.26 -12.68 11.86
N VAL A 95 14.76 -13.85 12.29
CA VAL A 95 15.21 -14.92 11.37
C VAL A 95 14.03 -15.47 10.57
N SER A 96 12.93 -15.80 11.22
CA SER A 96 11.73 -16.30 10.53
C SER A 96 11.06 -15.22 9.69
N ALA A 97 11.07 -13.96 10.13
CA ALA A 97 10.58 -12.84 9.35
C ALA A 97 11.41 -12.59 8.08
N LYS A 98 12.75 -12.75 8.17
CA LYS A 98 13.63 -12.68 7.01
C LYS A 98 13.33 -13.80 5.99
N LYS A 99 13.06 -15.01 6.46
CA LYS A 99 12.67 -16.12 5.58
C LYS A 99 11.37 -15.79 4.83
N LEU A 100 10.34 -15.33 5.56
CA LEU A 100 9.07 -14.92 4.97
C LEU A 100 9.25 -13.79 3.93
N PHE A 101 10.11 -12.81 4.22
CA PHE A 101 10.45 -11.74 3.28
C PHE A 101 11.09 -12.28 1.99
N LEU A 102 12.05 -13.22 2.09
CA LEU A 102 12.70 -13.79 0.93
C LEU A 102 11.73 -14.63 0.08
N GLU A 103 10.86 -15.41 0.71
CA GLU A 103 9.80 -16.15 0.01
C GLU A 103 8.83 -15.24 -0.72
N ALA A 104 8.39 -14.14 -0.06
CA ALA A 104 7.53 -13.14 -0.69
C ALA A 104 8.21 -12.44 -1.88
N LYS A 105 9.50 -12.13 -1.74
CA LYS A 105 10.30 -11.51 -2.80
C LYS A 105 10.48 -12.44 -3.99
N GLU A 106 10.79 -13.71 -3.75
CA GLU A 106 10.88 -14.73 -4.80
C GLU A 106 9.54 -14.86 -5.54
N TYR A 107 8.44 -14.93 -4.80
CA TYR A 107 7.11 -15.04 -5.40
C TYR A 107 6.77 -13.85 -6.31
N LEU A 108 7.02 -12.62 -5.87
CA LEU A 108 6.74 -11.43 -6.67
C LEU A 108 7.63 -11.30 -7.91
N ASN A 109 8.88 -11.75 -7.83
CA ASN A 109 9.83 -11.65 -8.93
C ASN A 109 9.73 -12.82 -9.93
N HIS A 110 8.96 -13.86 -9.60
CA HIS A 110 8.84 -15.04 -10.45
C HIS A 110 7.67 -14.91 -11.42
N GLU A 111 7.94 -14.67 -12.70
CA GLU A 111 6.93 -14.37 -13.72
C GLU A 111 5.84 -15.45 -13.87
N THR A 112 6.20 -16.73 -13.73
CA THR A 112 5.27 -17.86 -13.92
C THR A 112 4.52 -18.29 -12.66
N LYS A 113 5.03 -18.00 -11.46
CA LYS A 113 4.41 -18.40 -10.18
C LYS A 113 3.48 -17.36 -9.60
N ARG A 114 3.61 -16.09 -9.97
CA ARG A 114 2.83 -14.98 -9.44
C ARG A 114 1.44 -14.85 -10.08
N THR A 115 0.67 -15.92 -10.12
CA THR A 115 -0.62 -15.94 -10.83
C THR A 115 -1.81 -15.53 -9.98
N GLU A 116 -1.70 -15.62 -8.65
CA GLU A 116 -2.82 -15.42 -7.75
C GLU A 116 -2.79 -13.98 -7.15
N PRO A 117 -3.77 -13.10 -7.51
CA PRO A 117 -3.76 -11.69 -7.14
C PRO A 117 -3.72 -11.43 -5.63
N PHE A 118 -4.45 -12.22 -4.84
CA PHE A 118 -4.47 -12.07 -3.38
C PHE A 118 -3.09 -12.37 -2.76
N HIS A 119 -2.46 -13.48 -3.17
CA HIS A 119 -1.14 -13.85 -2.68
C HIS A 119 -0.06 -12.83 -3.10
N ARG A 120 -0.18 -12.27 -4.30
CA ARG A 120 0.68 -11.18 -4.77
C ARG A 120 0.54 -9.93 -3.90
N ALA A 121 -0.69 -9.56 -3.53
CA ALA A 121 -0.94 -8.41 -2.67
C ALA A 121 -0.37 -8.60 -1.26
N VAL A 122 -0.52 -9.80 -0.68
CA VAL A 122 0.07 -10.16 0.62
C VAL A 122 1.60 -10.10 0.55
N SER A 123 2.20 -10.70 -0.46
CA SER A 123 3.65 -10.69 -0.68
C SER A 123 4.19 -9.27 -0.86
N PHE A 124 3.52 -8.44 -1.65
CA PHE A 124 3.86 -7.03 -1.82
C PHE A 124 3.88 -6.29 -0.47
N TYR A 125 2.86 -6.48 0.36
CA TYR A 125 2.79 -5.83 1.67
C TYR A 125 3.91 -6.29 2.61
N ILE A 126 4.22 -7.59 2.64
CA ILE A 126 5.33 -8.14 3.44
C ILE A 126 6.64 -7.48 3.04
N ILE A 127 6.95 -7.43 1.73
CA ILE A 127 8.16 -6.80 1.23
C ILE A 127 8.20 -5.31 1.61
N ASN A 128 7.09 -4.60 1.41
CA ASN A 128 6.99 -3.19 1.77
C ASN A 128 7.29 -2.93 3.25
N LYS A 129 6.78 -3.80 4.14
CA LYS A 129 6.96 -3.63 5.60
C LYS A 129 8.32 -4.07 6.11
N CYS A 130 8.91 -5.09 5.50
CA CYS A 130 10.16 -5.70 5.96
C CYS A 130 11.39 -5.24 5.16
N SER A 131 11.23 -4.30 4.24
CA SER A 131 12.34 -3.73 3.48
C SER A 131 12.82 -2.41 4.03
N PHE A 132 14.06 -2.06 3.73
CA PHE A 132 14.59 -0.73 3.98
C PHE A 132 13.79 0.32 3.18
N SER A 133 13.31 1.36 3.84
CA SER A 133 12.52 2.46 3.25
C SER A 133 11.26 2.07 2.48
N GLY A 134 10.75 0.85 2.64
CA GLY A 134 9.54 0.39 1.94
C GLY A 134 9.74 0.11 0.44
N LEU A 135 10.99 -0.09 0.00
CA LEU A 135 11.29 -0.57 -1.34
C LEU A 135 10.72 -1.98 -1.56
N THR A 136 10.54 -2.37 -2.81
CA THR A 136 9.91 -3.65 -3.19
C THR A 136 10.88 -4.58 -3.93
N GLU A 137 10.83 -4.69 -5.24
CA GLU A 137 11.51 -5.74 -6.00
C GLU A 137 13.03 -5.82 -5.81
N SER A 138 13.71 -4.68 -5.72
CA SER A 138 15.17 -4.60 -5.50
C SER A 138 15.56 -4.42 -4.03
N SER A 139 14.65 -4.63 -3.12
CA SER A 139 14.84 -4.32 -1.70
C SER A 139 15.68 -5.34 -0.94
N SER A 140 16.29 -4.89 0.14
CA SER A 140 16.92 -5.73 1.17
C SER A 140 16.06 -5.78 2.42
N PHE A 141 16.17 -6.88 3.17
CA PHE A 141 15.48 -7.05 4.45
C PHE A 141 16.01 -6.04 5.49
N SER A 142 15.09 -5.44 6.22
CA SER A 142 15.35 -4.63 7.41
C SER A 142 14.38 -5.06 8.51
N ALA A 143 14.93 -5.46 9.64
CA ALA A 143 14.16 -5.83 10.82
C ALA A 143 13.58 -4.59 11.52
#